data_4793785609ae92d1e9d9673bd5b80c85
#
_entry.id   4793785609ae92d1e9d9673bd5b80c85
#
_cell.length_a   1.000
_cell.length_b   1.000
_cell.length_c   1.000
_cell.angle_alpha   90.00
_cell.angle_beta   90.00
_cell.angle_gamma   90.00
#
_symmetry.space_group_name_H-M   'P 1'
#
loop_
_entity.id
_entity.type
_entity.pdbx_description
1 polymer ?
#
loop_
_entity_poly.entity_id
_entity_poly.type
_entity_poly.pdbx_seq_one_letter_code
_entity_poly.pdbx_strand_id
1 'polypeptide(L)'
;MMRTRLFVTIGTLAALACSSDGRKVLTVYSPHGKDLLGYFEKGFETAHPDIDVQWVDMGSQEVLERVRAEKPNPQADVWFGAPAEAFDRATKENLLQPYKPTWAAAIDPEARDSRDNWYGTYLTPEVIGYNSEAVSEAEAPKDWDDILDPKWKGKVIIRDPIASGTMRAIFGAIMARSIAQTGKPDAGYEWLRKLDANTREYTLNPTILYQKLGRQEGVVTLWDMPDIATLEQRTRIPVRYSIPTSGTPLLVDGIAIVAGSKHPAEARQYYEYVTTPAAMIAAADSFLRIPARKDIPVSELPSWIREAMGKIKPMPVDREVMATHLDEWMKYWDANIRNRGNKQ
;
A
#
# COMPACT_ATOMS: atom_id res chain seq x y z
N MET A 1 -15.49 -65.07 42.11
CA MET A 1 -15.45 -64.70 40.67
C MET A 1 -16.36 -63.52 40.45
N MET A 2 -15.80 -62.31 40.45
CA MET A 2 -16.54 -61.07 40.30
C MET A 2 -16.20 -60.49 38.92
N ARG A 3 -17.19 -60.44 38.00
CA ARG A 3 -17.03 -59.87 36.65
C ARG A 3 -17.30 -58.41 36.69
N THR A 4 -16.24 -57.61 36.54
CA THR A 4 -16.30 -56.18 36.38
C THR A 4 -16.74 -55.80 34.93
N ARG A 5 -17.88 -55.14 34.79
CA ARG A 5 -18.36 -54.64 33.50
C ARG A 5 -17.78 -53.22 33.30
N LEU A 6 -16.97 -53.09 32.26
CA LEU A 6 -16.42 -51.82 31.81
C LEU A 6 -17.48 -51.09 30.95
N PHE A 7 -17.98 -49.94 31.44
CA PHE A 7 -18.82 -49.05 30.65
C PHE A 7 -17.93 -48.12 29.82
N VAL A 8 -17.95 -48.30 28.51
CA VAL A 8 -17.34 -47.38 27.56
C VAL A 8 -18.36 -46.30 27.26
N THR A 9 -18.12 -45.10 27.77
CA THR A 9 -18.90 -43.88 27.45
C THR A 9 -18.35 -43.31 26.15
N ILE A 10 -19.10 -43.46 25.05
CA ILE A 10 -18.80 -42.81 23.79
C ILE A 10 -19.23 -41.34 23.95
N GLY A 11 -18.23 -40.46 24.14
CA GLY A 11 -18.42 -39.04 24.10
C GLY A 11 -18.64 -38.59 22.64
N THR A 12 -19.86 -38.16 22.34
CA THR A 12 -20.20 -37.52 21.07
C THR A 12 -19.53 -36.14 21.03
N LEU A 13 -18.45 -35.99 20.27
CA LEU A 13 -17.91 -34.68 19.89
C LEU A 13 -18.98 -34.03 19.00
N ALA A 14 -19.71 -33.09 19.56
CA ALA A 14 -20.48 -32.13 18.77
C ALA A 14 -19.48 -31.23 18.01
N ALA A 15 -19.29 -31.50 16.72
CA ALA A 15 -18.65 -30.56 15.82
C ALA A 15 -19.50 -29.29 15.82
N LEU A 16 -18.95 -28.21 16.37
CA LEU A 16 -19.47 -26.86 16.13
C LEU A 16 -19.31 -26.61 14.62
N ALA A 17 -20.38 -26.91 13.88
CA ALA A 17 -20.53 -26.38 12.54
C ALA A 17 -20.67 -24.85 12.69
N CYS A 18 -19.63 -24.13 12.32
CA CYS A 18 -19.78 -22.73 11.95
C CYS A 18 -20.89 -22.72 10.87
N SER A 19 -22.05 -22.20 11.21
CA SER A 19 -23.12 -21.98 10.23
C SER A 19 -22.62 -20.90 9.28
N SER A 20 -22.10 -21.29 8.11
CA SER A 20 -22.08 -20.40 6.98
C SER A 20 -23.55 -20.07 6.70
N ASP A 21 -23.89 -18.81 6.59
CA ASP A 21 -25.26 -18.37 6.28
C ASP A 21 -25.69 -18.77 4.86
N GLY A 22 -24.92 -19.62 4.20
CA GLY A 22 -25.14 -20.13 2.83
C GLY A 22 -24.63 -19.17 1.74
N ARG A 23 -24.05 -18.01 2.11
CA ARG A 23 -23.44 -17.08 1.17
C ARG A 23 -22.13 -17.63 0.60
N LYS A 24 -21.80 -17.20 -0.61
CA LYS A 24 -20.48 -17.48 -1.21
C LYS A 24 -19.43 -16.57 -0.60
N VAL A 25 -18.36 -17.14 -0.09
CA VAL A 25 -17.26 -16.37 0.52
C VAL A 25 -16.32 -15.86 -0.57
N LEU A 26 -16.16 -14.55 -0.65
CA LEU A 26 -15.16 -13.88 -1.49
C LEU A 26 -14.01 -13.35 -0.62
N THR A 27 -12.80 -13.82 -0.85
CA THR A 27 -11.63 -13.43 -0.05
C THR A 27 -10.81 -12.34 -0.77
N VAL A 28 -10.61 -11.20 -0.09
CA VAL A 28 -9.85 -10.05 -0.59
C VAL A 28 -8.60 -9.84 0.26
N TYR A 29 -7.40 -9.84 -0.37
CA TYR A 29 -6.15 -9.43 0.28
C TYR A 29 -5.83 -7.98 -0.09
N SER A 30 -5.47 -7.17 0.92
CA SER A 30 -5.30 -5.73 0.69
C SER A 30 -4.43 -5.04 1.75
N PRO A 31 -3.66 -4.00 1.38
CA PRO A 31 -2.99 -3.10 2.31
C PRO A 31 -3.77 -1.80 2.56
N HIS A 32 -5.00 -1.67 2.07
CA HIS A 32 -5.76 -0.41 2.11
C HIS A 32 -6.34 -0.04 3.48
N GLY A 33 -6.23 -0.93 4.47
CA GLY A 33 -6.74 -0.70 5.81
C GLY A 33 -8.24 -0.98 5.97
N LYS A 34 -8.62 -1.30 7.20
CA LYS A 34 -9.96 -1.78 7.57
C LYS A 34 -11.11 -0.84 7.20
N ASP A 35 -10.86 0.49 7.24
CA ASP A 35 -11.94 1.47 7.06
C ASP A 35 -12.40 1.51 5.60
N LEU A 36 -11.47 1.51 4.63
CA LEU A 36 -11.80 1.42 3.21
C LEU A 36 -12.36 0.05 2.86
N LEU A 37 -11.74 -1.02 3.36
CA LEU A 37 -12.19 -2.39 3.08
C LEU A 37 -13.57 -2.66 3.62
N GLY A 38 -13.88 -2.27 4.86
CA GLY A 38 -15.20 -2.42 5.44
C GLY A 38 -16.27 -1.54 4.78
N TYR A 39 -15.89 -0.38 4.24
CA TYR A 39 -16.80 0.42 3.43
C TYR A 39 -17.21 -0.31 2.15
N PHE A 40 -16.24 -0.88 1.41
CA PHE A 40 -16.52 -1.62 0.19
C PHE A 40 -17.22 -2.95 0.45
N GLU A 41 -16.85 -3.70 1.50
CA GLU A 41 -17.55 -4.90 1.96
C GLU A 41 -19.05 -4.61 2.14
N LYS A 42 -19.37 -3.66 3.01
CA LYS A 42 -20.77 -3.32 3.32
C LYS A 42 -21.54 -2.88 2.09
N GLY A 43 -20.96 -2.05 1.23
CA GLY A 43 -21.61 -1.57 0.02
C GLY A 43 -21.83 -2.69 -1.00
N PHE A 44 -20.82 -3.53 -1.21
CA PHE A 44 -20.88 -4.66 -2.13
C PHE A 44 -21.89 -5.71 -1.68
N GLU A 45 -21.88 -6.11 -0.42
CA GLU A 45 -22.83 -7.08 0.13
C GLU A 45 -24.28 -6.57 0.12
N THR A 46 -24.48 -5.27 0.23
CA THR A 46 -25.81 -4.67 0.05
C THR A 46 -26.31 -4.86 -1.38
N ALA A 47 -25.44 -4.76 -2.37
CA ALA A 47 -25.76 -4.96 -3.79
C ALA A 47 -25.80 -6.44 -4.19
N HIS A 48 -25.07 -7.29 -3.47
CA HIS A 48 -24.89 -8.73 -3.73
C HIS A 48 -25.08 -9.54 -2.45
N PRO A 49 -26.33 -9.68 -1.94
CA PRO A 49 -26.59 -10.26 -0.62
C PRO A 49 -26.27 -11.77 -0.51
N ASP A 50 -26.01 -12.43 -1.63
CA ASP A 50 -25.59 -13.84 -1.71
C ASP A 50 -24.07 -14.03 -1.59
N ILE A 51 -23.30 -12.93 -1.47
CA ILE A 51 -21.84 -12.96 -1.33
C ILE A 51 -21.42 -12.40 0.04
N ASP A 52 -20.50 -13.09 0.70
CA ASP A 52 -19.86 -12.72 1.96
C ASP A 52 -18.40 -12.28 1.66
N VAL A 53 -18.10 -11.01 1.80
CA VAL A 53 -16.75 -10.48 1.54
C VAL A 53 -15.90 -10.57 2.80
N GLN A 54 -14.88 -11.38 2.75
CA GLN A 54 -13.88 -11.51 3.81
C GLN A 54 -12.56 -10.91 3.36
N TRP A 55 -12.11 -9.86 4.01
CA TRP A 55 -10.83 -9.24 3.67
C TRP A 55 -9.78 -9.48 4.75
N VAL A 56 -8.53 -9.52 4.31
CA VAL A 56 -7.36 -9.57 5.18
C VAL A 56 -6.49 -8.36 4.88
N ASP A 57 -6.38 -7.48 5.89
CA ASP A 57 -5.54 -6.29 5.85
C ASP A 57 -4.10 -6.65 6.24
N MET A 58 -3.16 -6.46 5.33
CA MET A 58 -1.74 -6.76 5.52
C MET A 58 -0.85 -5.89 4.61
N GLY A 59 0.43 -5.75 4.93
CA GLY A 59 1.35 -4.93 4.13
C GLY A 59 1.51 -5.42 2.69
N SER A 60 1.77 -4.51 1.74
CA SER A 60 1.86 -4.82 0.30
C SER A 60 2.82 -5.95 -0.03
N GLN A 61 3.98 -6.02 0.64
CA GLN A 61 4.94 -7.11 0.43
C GLN A 61 4.46 -8.42 1.05
N GLU A 62 3.75 -8.34 2.18
CA GLU A 62 3.15 -9.52 2.82
C GLU A 62 2.06 -10.14 1.94
N VAL A 63 1.22 -9.32 1.27
CA VAL A 63 0.26 -9.82 0.29
C VAL A 63 0.97 -10.59 -0.82
N LEU A 64 2.03 -10.02 -1.42
CA LEU A 64 2.79 -10.68 -2.49
C LEU A 64 3.36 -12.02 -2.02
N GLU A 65 4.02 -12.04 -0.86
CA GLU A 65 4.62 -13.28 -0.33
C GLU A 65 3.55 -14.33 0.00
N ARG A 66 2.41 -13.90 0.51
CA ARG A 66 1.30 -14.79 0.85
C ARG A 66 0.66 -15.38 -0.41
N VAL A 67 0.33 -14.57 -1.40
CA VAL A 67 -0.20 -15.06 -2.68
C VAL A 67 0.79 -16.02 -3.35
N ARG A 68 2.10 -15.75 -3.26
CA ARG A 68 3.16 -16.64 -3.74
C ARG A 68 3.18 -17.98 -3.01
N ALA A 69 3.14 -17.95 -1.68
CA ALA A 69 3.16 -19.15 -0.86
C ALA A 69 1.90 -20.02 -1.05
N GLU A 70 0.76 -19.37 -1.29
CA GLU A 70 -0.53 -20.00 -1.51
C GLU A 70 -0.77 -20.45 -2.97
N LYS A 71 0.17 -20.22 -3.90
CA LYS A 71 0.03 -20.57 -5.32
C LYS A 71 -0.49 -22.00 -5.56
N PRO A 72 -0.05 -23.06 -4.81
CA PRO A 72 -0.57 -24.41 -5.01
C PRO A 72 -2.04 -24.58 -4.58
N ASN A 73 -2.55 -23.73 -3.69
CA ASN A 73 -3.92 -23.73 -3.18
C ASN A 73 -4.32 -22.30 -2.79
N PRO A 74 -4.67 -21.44 -3.76
CA PRO A 74 -5.00 -20.04 -3.52
C PRO A 74 -6.14 -19.87 -2.53
N GLN A 75 -5.97 -18.92 -1.59
CA GLN A 75 -6.98 -18.61 -0.60
C GLN A 75 -7.65 -17.27 -0.91
N ALA A 76 -6.95 -16.35 -1.58
CA ALA A 76 -7.51 -15.09 -2.03
C ALA A 76 -8.14 -15.21 -3.42
N ASP A 77 -9.23 -14.49 -3.63
CA ASP A 77 -9.87 -14.31 -4.93
C ASP A 77 -9.43 -13.01 -5.58
N VAL A 78 -9.33 -11.94 -4.79
CA VAL A 78 -8.94 -10.60 -5.25
C VAL A 78 -7.75 -10.09 -4.44
N TRP A 79 -6.79 -9.48 -5.14
CA TRP A 79 -5.77 -8.64 -4.54
C TRP A 79 -6.09 -7.18 -4.87
N PHE A 80 -6.42 -6.37 -3.85
CA PHE A 80 -6.84 -4.99 -4.00
C PHE A 80 -5.91 -4.04 -3.25
N GLY A 81 -5.14 -3.24 -3.98
CA GLY A 81 -4.12 -2.34 -3.45
C GLY A 81 -2.73 -2.94 -3.49
N ALA A 82 -1.76 -2.15 -3.39
CA ALA A 82 -0.31 -2.28 -3.48
C ALA A 82 0.22 -1.55 -4.72
N PRO A 83 1.48 -1.08 -4.67
CA PRO A 83 2.11 -0.46 -5.83
C PRO A 83 2.26 -1.40 -7.02
N ALA A 84 2.21 -0.82 -8.22
CA ALA A 84 2.32 -1.50 -9.52
C ALA A 84 3.49 -2.51 -9.60
N GLU A 85 4.62 -2.22 -8.96
CA GLU A 85 5.80 -3.09 -8.96
C GLU A 85 5.52 -4.45 -8.31
N ALA A 86 4.65 -4.50 -7.30
CA ALA A 86 4.25 -5.75 -6.67
C ALA A 86 3.39 -6.60 -7.64
N PHE A 87 2.49 -5.96 -8.37
CA PHE A 87 1.67 -6.62 -9.39
C PHE A 87 2.50 -7.06 -10.61
N ASP A 88 3.48 -6.26 -11.04
CA ASP A 88 4.41 -6.63 -12.11
C ASP A 88 5.22 -7.89 -11.74
N ARG A 89 5.66 -7.98 -10.47
CA ARG A 89 6.33 -9.19 -9.95
C ARG A 89 5.38 -10.38 -9.92
N ALA A 90 4.18 -10.19 -9.39
CA ALA A 90 3.15 -11.24 -9.37
C ALA A 90 2.80 -11.74 -10.78
N THR A 91 2.73 -10.83 -11.77
CA THR A 91 2.53 -11.18 -13.18
C THR A 91 3.65 -12.03 -13.74
N LYS A 92 4.92 -11.67 -13.48
CA LYS A 92 6.10 -12.46 -13.92
C LYS A 92 6.11 -13.86 -13.30
N GLU A 93 5.57 -14.02 -12.11
CA GLU A 93 5.48 -15.30 -11.38
C GLU A 93 4.20 -16.10 -11.69
N ASN A 94 3.33 -15.59 -12.58
CA ASN A 94 2.04 -16.18 -12.92
C ASN A 94 1.16 -16.41 -11.66
N LEU A 95 1.04 -15.37 -10.83
CA LEU A 95 0.21 -15.36 -9.62
C LEU A 95 -1.15 -14.70 -9.85
N LEU A 96 -1.35 -14.07 -11.01
CA LEU A 96 -2.55 -13.31 -11.36
C LEU A 96 -3.27 -13.92 -12.54
N GLN A 97 -4.59 -13.79 -12.55
CA GLN A 97 -5.45 -14.21 -13.65
C GLN A 97 -5.80 -12.99 -14.52
N PRO A 98 -5.59 -13.03 -15.83
CA PRO A 98 -5.97 -11.94 -16.72
C PRO A 98 -7.49 -11.66 -16.65
N TYR A 99 -7.81 -10.38 -16.49
CA TYR A 99 -9.18 -9.89 -16.56
C TYR A 99 -9.18 -8.45 -17.09
N LYS A 100 -9.86 -8.25 -18.24
CA LYS A 100 -10.05 -6.93 -18.83
C LYS A 100 -11.34 -6.32 -18.33
N PRO A 101 -11.29 -5.29 -17.45
CA PRO A 101 -12.48 -4.66 -16.91
C PRO A 101 -13.20 -3.83 -17.98
N THR A 102 -14.46 -3.53 -17.74
CA THR A 102 -15.31 -2.76 -18.67
C THR A 102 -14.76 -1.36 -18.93
N TRP A 103 -14.02 -0.81 -18.00
CA TRP A 103 -13.43 0.53 -18.02
C TRP A 103 -11.94 0.55 -18.42
N ALA A 104 -11.39 -0.55 -18.95
CA ALA A 104 -9.96 -0.67 -19.29
C ALA A 104 -9.41 0.47 -20.18
N ALA A 105 -10.27 1.07 -21.02
CA ALA A 105 -9.90 2.20 -21.87
C ALA A 105 -9.71 3.52 -21.10
N ALA A 106 -10.18 3.61 -19.88
CA ALA A 106 -10.12 4.80 -19.03
C ALA A 106 -8.81 4.89 -18.22
N ILE A 107 -7.92 3.91 -18.33
CA ILE A 107 -6.65 3.84 -17.62
C ILE A 107 -5.48 4.06 -18.58
N ASP A 108 -4.49 4.83 -18.12
CA ASP A 108 -3.24 4.97 -18.85
C ASP A 108 -2.56 3.62 -19.10
N PRO A 109 -1.94 3.42 -20.26
CA PRO A 109 -1.16 2.21 -20.55
C PRO A 109 -0.07 1.94 -19.49
N GLU A 110 0.49 2.98 -18.91
CA GLU A 110 1.51 2.89 -17.86
C GLU A 110 0.95 2.48 -16.49
N ALA A 111 -0.36 2.61 -16.29
CA ALA A 111 -1.04 2.26 -15.05
C ALA A 111 -1.76 0.91 -15.12
N ARG A 112 -1.31 0.00 -15.98
CA ARG A 112 -1.86 -1.36 -16.12
C ARG A 112 -0.84 -2.33 -16.68
N ASP A 113 -1.09 -3.62 -16.56
CA ASP A 113 -0.37 -4.65 -17.32
C ASP A 113 -0.90 -4.76 -18.75
N SER A 114 0.00 -4.91 -19.72
CA SER A 114 -0.34 -5.02 -21.16
C SER A 114 -1.09 -6.32 -21.51
N ARG A 115 -1.05 -7.32 -20.62
CA ARG A 115 -1.72 -8.62 -20.76
C ARG A 115 -2.95 -8.75 -19.85
N ASP A 116 -3.46 -7.61 -19.35
CA ASP A 116 -4.66 -7.53 -18.52
C ASP A 116 -4.58 -8.28 -17.17
N ASN A 117 -3.36 -8.49 -16.63
CA ASN A 117 -3.20 -9.16 -15.34
C ASN A 117 -3.58 -8.27 -14.14
N TRP A 118 -3.40 -6.96 -14.26
CA TRP A 118 -3.81 -5.98 -13.24
C TRP A 118 -4.08 -4.61 -13.86
N TYR A 119 -4.85 -3.79 -13.14
CA TYR A 119 -5.18 -2.41 -13.51
C TYR A 119 -5.04 -1.47 -12.31
N GLY A 120 -4.63 -0.23 -12.58
CA GLY A 120 -4.54 0.81 -11.58
C GLY A 120 -5.90 1.25 -11.06
N THR A 121 -5.99 1.47 -9.76
CA THR A 121 -7.19 1.96 -9.09
C THR A 121 -7.01 3.37 -8.57
N TYR A 122 -5.92 3.62 -7.86
CA TYR A 122 -5.63 4.91 -7.25
C TYR A 122 -4.23 5.39 -7.58
N LEU A 123 -4.06 6.71 -7.55
CA LEU A 123 -2.76 7.39 -7.59
C LEU A 123 -2.40 7.78 -6.17
N THR A 124 -1.20 7.41 -5.74
CA THR A 124 -0.73 7.64 -4.38
C THR A 124 0.56 8.46 -4.43
N PRO A 125 0.46 9.80 -4.24
CA PRO A 125 1.64 10.66 -4.16
C PRO A 125 2.39 10.42 -2.87
N GLU A 126 3.72 10.31 -2.95
CA GLU A 126 4.59 10.21 -1.79
C GLU A 126 4.99 11.59 -1.28
N VAL A 127 5.02 11.75 0.04
CA VAL A 127 5.21 13.05 0.69
C VAL A 127 6.14 12.96 1.90
N ILE A 128 6.53 14.12 2.43
CA ILE A 128 7.21 14.23 3.70
C ILE A 128 6.18 14.58 4.77
N GLY A 129 5.88 13.63 5.65
CA GLY A 129 4.99 13.86 6.80
C GLY A 129 5.74 14.46 7.97
N TYR A 130 5.08 15.31 8.77
CA TYR A 130 5.67 15.88 9.98
C TYR A 130 4.62 16.12 11.07
N ASN A 131 5.06 16.08 12.35
CA ASN A 131 4.23 16.45 13.47
C ASN A 131 4.12 17.99 13.56
N SER A 132 2.93 18.55 13.37
CA SER A 132 2.70 19.99 13.27
C SER A 132 2.75 20.73 14.60
N GLU A 133 2.76 20.04 15.74
CA GLU A 133 3.01 20.64 17.06
C GLU A 133 4.50 20.75 17.38
N ALA A 134 5.33 19.87 16.80
CA ALA A 134 6.76 19.85 17.02
C ALA A 134 7.56 20.60 15.94
N VAL A 135 7.01 20.72 14.73
CA VAL A 135 7.66 21.34 13.58
C VAL A 135 6.66 22.29 12.92
N SER A 136 7.00 23.57 12.88
CA SER A 136 6.19 24.57 12.17
C SER A 136 6.22 24.32 10.64
N GLU A 137 5.20 24.79 9.92
CA GLU A 137 5.15 24.69 8.48
C GLU A 137 6.37 25.35 7.80
N ALA A 138 6.89 26.44 8.37
CA ALA A 138 8.09 27.13 7.85
C ALA A 138 9.37 26.30 8.00
N GLU A 139 9.48 25.49 9.06
CA GLU A 139 10.66 24.67 9.38
C GLU A 139 10.59 23.26 8.79
N ALA A 140 9.38 22.83 8.39
CA ALA A 140 9.18 21.49 7.81
C ALA A 140 9.99 21.30 6.54
N PRO A 141 10.53 20.11 6.28
CA PRO A 141 11.23 19.80 5.04
C PRO A 141 10.32 20.09 3.83
N LYS A 142 10.85 20.78 2.81
CA LYS A 142 10.13 21.14 1.58
C LYS A 142 10.51 20.26 0.41
N ASP A 143 11.64 19.55 0.53
CA ASP A 143 12.12 18.63 -0.50
C ASP A 143 12.80 17.41 0.11
N TRP A 144 13.01 16.39 -0.70
CA TRP A 144 13.63 15.12 -0.27
C TRP A 144 14.98 15.31 0.39
N ASP A 145 15.79 16.24 -0.11
CA ASP A 145 17.14 16.45 0.40
C ASP A 145 17.15 17.23 1.73
N ASP A 146 16.07 17.97 2.06
CA ASP A 146 15.96 18.70 3.32
C ASP A 146 15.91 17.76 4.55
N ILE A 147 15.42 16.53 4.36
CA ILE A 147 15.38 15.53 5.46
C ILE A 147 16.78 15.03 5.85
N LEU A 148 17.78 15.28 5.01
CA LEU A 148 19.18 14.91 5.24
C LEU A 148 19.92 15.91 6.14
N ASP A 149 19.32 17.09 6.42
CA ASP A 149 19.93 18.09 7.31
C ASP A 149 20.17 17.48 8.69
N PRO A 150 21.37 17.65 9.28
CA PRO A 150 21.70 17.17 10.63
C PRO A 150 20.77 17.64 11.74
N LYS A 151 20.00 18.73 11.55
CA LYS A 151 18.95 19.15 12.51
C LYS A 151 17.89 18.08 12.77
N TRP A 152 17.73 17.11 11.85
CA TRP A 152 16.81 16.00 11.94
C TRP A 152 17.41 14.74 12.59
N LYS A 153 18.66 14.78 13.05
CA LYS A 153 19.32 13.62 13.67
C LYS A 153 18.49 13.07 14.83
N GLY A 154 18.12 11.78 14.73
CA GLY A 154 17.31 11.07 15.71
C GLY A 154 15.83 11.53 15.76
N LYS A 155 15.36 12.32 14.78
CA LYS A 155 13.99 12.83 14.71
C LYS A 155 13.17 12.24 13.58
N VAL A 156 13.79 11.48 12.69
CA VAL A 156 13.10 10.80 11.59
C VAL A 156 12.65 9.41 12.06
N ILE A 157 11.38 9.09 11.83
CA ILE A 157 10.84 7.73 11.97
C ILE A 157 10.20 7.36 10.65
N ILE A 158 10.60 6.25 10.08
CA ILE A 158 10.01 5.75 8.83
C ILE A 158 9.62 4.28 8.97
N ARG A 159 8.76 3.82 8.12
CA ARG A 159 8.42 2.41 8.07
C ARG A 159 9.54 1.60 7.46
N ASP A 160 9.69 0.34 7.89
CA ASP A 160 10.68 -0.59 7.36
C ASP A 160 10.51 -0.78 5.84
N PRO A 161 11.50 -0.38 5.02
CA PRO A 161 11.42 -0.48 3.56
C PRO A 161 11.34 -1.92 3.04
N ILE A 162 11.76 -2.92 3.84
CA ILE A 162 11.65 -4.33 3.43
C ILE A 162 10.19 -4.78 3.41
N ALA A 163 9.38 -4.29 4.36
CA ALA A 163 7.97 -4.67 4.51
C ALA A 163 6.99 -3.70 3.81
N SER A 164 7.41 -2.46 3.55
CA SER A 164 6.55 -1.38 3.04
C SER A 164 6.70 -1.17 1.54
N GLY A 165 5.60 -1.29 0.78
CA GLY A 165 5.57 -0.91 -0.63
C GLY A 165 5.87 0.57 -0.85
N THR A 166 5.24 1.47 -0.07
CA THR A 166 5.49 2.92 -0.05
C THR A 166 6.97 3.24 0.14
N MET A 167 7.61 2.71 1.19
CA MET A 167 9.02 3.00 1.44
C MET A 167 9.94 2.41 0.37
N ARG A 168 9.62 1.22 -0.15
CA ARG A 168 10.35 0.65 -1.29
C ARG A 168 10.30 1.55 -2.51
N ALA A 169 9.13 2.11 -2.80
CA ALA A 169 8.96 3.01 -3.93
C ALA A 169 9.71 4.33 -3.74
N ILE A 170 9.68 4.95 -2.55
CA ILE A 170 10.45 6.16 -2.24
C ILE A 170 11.95 5.87 -2.39
N PHE A 171 12.47 4.82 -1.76
CA PHE A 171 13.88 4.45 -1.85
C PHE A 171 14.28 4.14 -3.29
N GLY A 172 13.46 3.38 -4.01
CA GLY A 172 13.67 3.07 -5.40
C GLY A 172 13.70 4.30 -6.29
N ALA A 173 12.80 5.26 -6.08
CA ALA A 173 12.78 6.52 -6.82
C ALA A 173 14.06 7.36 -6.58
N ILE A 174 14.58 7.41 -5.34
CA ILE A 174 15.85 8.05 -5.02
C ILE A 174 17.02 7.34 -5.73
N MET A 175 17.02 6.01 -5.75
CA MET A 175 18.05 5.21 -6.45
C MET A 175 17.97 5.41 -7.98
N ALA A 176 16.76 5.37 -8.55
CA ALA A 176 16.55 5.61 -9.97
C ALA A 176 16.95 7.04 -10.38
N ARG A 177 16.64 8.05 -9.56
CA ARG A 177 17.11 9.43 -9.72
C ARG A 177 18.65 9.49 -9.79
N SER A 178 19.34 8.78 -8.90
CA SER A 178 20.81 8.70 -8.91
C SER A 178 21.34 8.13 -10.22
N ILE A 179 20.76 7.03 -10.69
CA ILE A 179 21.16 6.41 -11.97
C ILE A 179 20.89 7.35 -13.15
N ALA A 180 19.72 8.01 -13.18
CA ALA A 180 19.37 8.94 -14.25
C ALA A 180 20.35 10.14 -14.32
N GLN A 181 20.84 10.62 -13.17
CA GLN A 181 21.74 11.77 -13.08
C GLN A 181 23.23 11.41 -13.30
N THR A 182 23.67 10.24 -12.86
CA THR A 182 25.09 9.90 -12.76
C THR A 182 25.47 8.61 -13.49
N GLY A 183 24.50 7.84 -13.97
CA GLY A 183 24.70 6.51 -14.52
C GLY A 183 25.00 5.44 -13.47
N LYS A 184 25.00 5.77 -12.16
CA LYS A 184 25.40 4.88 -11.06
C LYS A 184 24.50 5.01 -9.83
N PRO A 185 24.39 3.97 -8.98
CA PRO A 185 23.57 4.02 -7.77
C PRO A 185 24.25 4.70 -6.57
N ASP A 186 25.53 5.08 -6.66
CA ASP A 186 26.34 5.51 -5.52
C ASP A 186 25.77 6.73 -4.79
N ALA A 187 25.31 7.75 -5.52
CA ALA A 187 24.72 8.94 -4.93
C ALA A 187 23.38 8.62 -4.22
N GLY A 188 22.63 7.65 -4.73
CA GLY A 188 21.41 7.15 -4.07
C GLY A 188 21.74 6.44 -2.75
N TYR A 189 22.75 5.60 -2.73
CA TYR A 189 23.21 4.95 -1.49
C TYR A 189 23.74 5.97 -0.47
N GLU A 190 24.44 7.01 -0.93
CA GLU A 190 24.90 8.08 -0.03
C GLU A 190 23.72 8.87 0.56
N TRP A 191 22.71 9.14 -0.25
CA TRP A 191 21.46 9.75 0.23
C TRP A 191 20.81 8.88 1.31
N LEU A 192 20.69 7.58 1.09
CA LEU A 192 20.11 6.62 2.05
C LEU A 192 20.94 6.51 3.33
N ARG A 193 22.30 6.63 3.27
CA ARG A 193 23.17 6.68 4.47
C ARG A 193 22.90 7.93 5.31
N LYS A 194 22.74 9.09 4.66
CA LYS A 194 22.42 10.34 5.36
C LYS A 194 21.04 10.27 6.00
N LEU A 195 20.06 9.70 5.30
CA LEU A 195 18.74 9.45 5.87
C LEU A 195 18.83 8.53 7.09
N ASP A 196 19.57 7.41 7.00
CA ASP A 196 19.76 6.47 8.12
C ASP A 196 20.40 7.15 9.33
N ALA A 197 21.35 8.07 9.12
CA ALA A 197 21.98 8.84 10.19
C ALA A 197 20.99 9.75 10.94
N ASN A 198 19.93 10.19 10.28
CA ASN A 198 18.85 10.99 10.87
C ASN A 198 17.70 10.13 11.40
N THR A 199 17.63 8.85 10.97
CA THR A 199 16.54 7.93 11.31
C THR A 199 16.74 7.36 12.71
N ARG A 200 15.75 7.59 13.57
CA ARG A 200 15.72 7.02 14.93
C ARG A 200 15.29 5.55 14.90
N GLU A 201 14.32 5.22 14.05
CA GLU A 201 13.70 3.90 14.04
C GLU A 201 13.03 3.59 12.70
N TYR A 202 13.08 2.32 12.34
CA TYR A 202 12.32 1.70 11.25
C TYR A 202 11.16 0.89 11.85
N THR A 203 9.92 1.36 11.70
CA THR A 203 8.74 0.74 12.32
C THR A 203 8.19 -0.40 11.47
N LEU A 204 7.62 -1.42 12.14
CA LEU A 204 7.13 -2.63 11.45
C LEU A 204 5.79 -2.43 10.75
N ASN A 205 4.94 -1.51 11.23
CA ASN A 205 3.62 -1.28 10.66
C ASN A 205 3.19 0.20 10.72
N PRO A 206 2.21 0.64 9.93
CA PRO A 206 1.75 2.02 9.90
C PRO A 206 1.20 2.51 11.23
N THR A 207 0.44 1.69 11.96
CA THR A 207 -0.17 2.08 13.23
C THR A 207 0.88 2.51 14.26
N ILE A 208 1.99 1.77 14.35
CA ILE A 208 3.12 2.12 15.22
C ILE A 208 3.77 3.43 14.76
N LEU A 209 3.97 3.60 13.44
CA LEU A 209 4.49 4.85 12.87
C LEU A 209 3.65 6.06 13.31
N TYR A 210 2.33 5.98 13.13
CA TYR A 210 1.41 7.08 13.46
C TYR A 210 1.38 7.40 14.95
N GLN A 211 1.36 6.37 15.79
CA GLN A 211 1.41 6.57 17.25
C GLN A 211 2.71 7.25 17.69
N LYS A 212 3.84 6.85 17.14
CA LYS A 212 5.15 7.42 17.46
C LYS A 212 5.29 8.85 16.97
N LEU A 213 4.81 9.15 15.75
CA LEU A 213 4.73 10.53 15.27
C LEU A 213 3.85 11.39 16.17
N GLY A 214 2.68 10.91 16.56
CA GLY A 214 1.78 11.62 17.48
C GLY A 214 2.37 11.89 18.85
N ARG A 215 3.21 10.99 19.37
CA ARG A 215 3.93 11.13 20.66
C ARG A 215 5.25 11.89 20.54
N GLN A 216 5.59 12.39 19.34
CA GLN A 216 6.87 13.08 19.06
C GLN A 216 8.11 12.22 19.39
N GLU A 217 7.99 10.89 19.31
CA GLU A 217 9.14 9.98 19.42
C GLU A 217 10.05 10.11 18.19
N GLY A 218 9.51 10.59 17.07
CA GLY A 218 10.12 11.22 15.94
C GLY A 218 9.12 12.22 15.38
N VAL A 219 9.60 13.21 14.64
CA VAL A 219 8.75 14.34 14.24
C VAL A 219 8.63 14.51 12.73
N VAL A 220 9.40 13.73 11.96
CA VAL A 220 9.37 13.70 10.49
C VAL A 220 9.34 12.25 10.00
N THR A 221 8.63 12.03 8.90
CA THR A 221 8.57 10.74 8.20
C THR A 221 8.52 10.93 6.68
N LEU A 222 8.75 9.86 5.95
CA LEU A 222 8.44 9.72 4.53
C LEU A 222 7.25 8.77 4.42
N TRP A 223 6.18 9.19 3.76
CA TRP A 223 4.96 8.38 3.67
C TRP A 223 4.09 8.79 2.49
N ASP A 224 2.95 8.13 2.32
CA ASP A 224 1.96 8.50 1.32
C ASP A 224 1.03 9.63 1.79
N MET A 225 0.61 10.45 0.85
CA MET A 225 -0.23 11.61 1.11
C MET A 225 -1.63 11.23 1.62
N PRO A 226 -2.34 10.23 1.05
CA PRO A 226 -3.67 9.84 1.50
C PRO A 226 -3.74 9.48 2.98
N ASP A 227 -2.77 8.72 3.46
CA ASP A 227 -2.76 8.30 4.86
C ASP A 227 -2.45 9.45 5.81
N ILE A 228 -1.45 10.31 5.50
CA ILE A 228 -1.15 11.50 6.30
C ILE A 228 -2.36 12.45 6.33
N ALA A 229 -2.99 12.70 5.18
CA ALA A 229 -4.16 13.56 5.10
C ALA A 229 -5.36 12.96 5.88
N THR A 230 -5.53 11.65 5.85
CA THR A 230 -6.55 10.94 6.65
C THR A 230 -6.29 11.10 8.14
N LEU A 231 -5.04 10.97 8.58
CA LEU A 231 -4.67 11.21 9.99
C LEU A 231 -4.98 12.64 10.41
N GLU A 232 -4.59 13.64 9.61
CA GLU A 232 -4.86 15.06 9.87
C GLU A 232 -6.37 15.33 10.01
N GLN A 233 -7.19 14.79 9.10
CA GLN A 233 -8.62 15.10 9.07
C GLN A 233 -9.47 14.30 10.05
N ARG A 234 -9.08 13.07 10.40
CA ARG A 234 -9.96 12.11 11.09
C ARG A 234 -9.47 11.67 12.45
N THR A 235 -8.25 12.00 12.80
CA THR A 235 -7.68 11.64 14.10
C THR A 235 -7.27 12.89 14.87
N ARG A 236 -6.84 12.70 16.12
CA ARG A 236 -6.23 13.78 16.91
C ARG A 236 -4.71 13.78 16.81
N ILE A 237 -4.15 13.02 15.89
CA ILE A 237 -2.70 12.99 15.67
C ILE A 237 -2.33 14.25 14.89
N PRO A 238 -1.47 15.13 15.43
CA PRO A 238 -1.15 16.41 14.82
C PRO A 238 -0.09 16.24 13.72
N VAL A 239 -0.46 15.59 12.62
CA VAL A 239 0.44 15.38 11.48
C VAL A 239 -0.03 16.19 10.27
N ARG A 240 0.93 16.69 9.50
CA ARG A 240 0.76 17.34 8.21
C ARG A 240 1.78 16.82 7.21
N TYR A 241 1.68 17.26 5.99
CA TYR A 241 2.65 16.88 4.95
C TYR A 241 3.14 18.08 4.13
N SER A 242 4.34 17.91 3.58
CA SER A 242 4.90 18.75 2.52
C SER A 242 4.97 17.92 1.23
N ILE A 243 4.54 18.51 0.12
CA ILE A 243 4.74 17.91 -1.22
C ILE A 243 6.13 18.34 -1.68
N PRO A 244 7.04 17.40 -2.00
CA PRO A 244 8.41 17.73 -2.40
C PRO A 244 8.47 18.59 -3.67
N THR A 245 9.24 19.67 -3.61
CA THR A 245 9.31 20.69 -4.67
C THR A 245 10.02 20.21 -5.93
N SER A 246 10.98 19.30 -5.80
CA SER A 246 11.71 18.68 -6.92
C SER A 246 10.90 17.62 -7.66
N GLY A 247 9.76 17.24 -7.11
CA GLY A 247 8.87 16.21 -7.64
C GLY A 247 8.68 15.06 -6.67
N THR A 248 7.58 14.34 -6.84
CA THR A 248 7.22 13.20 -5.98
C THR A 248 6.96 11.95 -6.79
N PRO A 249 7.39 10.77 -6.30
CA PRO A 249 6.93 9.51 -6.85
C PRO A 249 5.41 9.45 -6.77
N LEU A 250 4.78 9.14 -7.90
CA LEU A 250 3.34 8.96 -7.97
C LEU A 250 3.08 7.46 -8.19
N LEU A 251 2.78 6.78 -7.11
CA LEU A 251 2.50 5.35 -7.19
C LEU A 251 1.14 5.10 -7.82
N VAL A 252 1.03 3.99 -8.51
CA VAL A 252 -0.23 3.44 -8.99
C VAL A 252 -0.55 2.23 -8.14
N ASP A 253 -1.59 2.32 -7.33
CA ASP A 253 -2.14 1.15 -6.63
C ASP A 253 -3.00 0.35 -7.59
N GLY A 254 -2.84 -0.96 -7.56
CA GLY A 254 -3.50 -1.87 -8.50
C GLY A 254 -4.61 -2.71 -7.88
N ILE A 255 -5.34 -3.39 -8.76
CA ILE A 255 -6.27 -4.47 -8.43
C ILE A 255 -6.08 -5.62 -9.41
N ALA A 256 -6.18 -6.85 -8.93
CA ALA A 256 -6.07 -8.07 -9.75
C ALA A 256 -6.93 -9.20 -9.21
N ILE A 257 -7.26 -10.16 -10.07
CA ILE A 257 -7.80 -11.45 -9.68
C ILE A 257 -6.62 -12.40 -9.45
N VAL A 258 -6.62 -13.13 -8.33
CA VAL A 258 -5.57 -14.10 -8.02
C VAL A 258 -5.72 -15.33 -8.91
N ALA A 259 -4.61 -15.83 -9.45
CA ALA A 259 -4.61 -17.04 -10.26
C ALA A 259 -5.08 -18.24 -9.46
N GLY A 260 -6.05 -19.00 -9.99
CA GLY A 260 -6.66 -20.12 -9.30
C GLY A 260 -7.70 -19.73 -8.24
N SER A 261 -8.20 -18.47 -8.29
CA SER A 261 -9.37 -18.05 -7.50
C SER A 261 -10.49 -19.08 -7.56
N LYS A 262 -11.09 -19.37 -6.41
CA LYS A 262 -12.21 -20.34 -6.30
C LYS A 262 -13.55 -19.71 -6.69
N HIS A 263 -13.62 -18.37 -6.70
CA HIS A 263 -14.84 -17.61 -6.98
C HIS A 263 -14.61 -16.54 -8.07
N PRO A 264 -14.16 -16.93 -9.27
CA PRO A 264 -13.72 -15.96 -10.29
C PRO A 264 -14.89 -15.08 -10.84
N ALA A 265 -16.12 -15.55 -10.74
CA ALA A 265 -17.28 -14.74 -11.14
C ALA A 265 -17.55 -13.63 -10.13
N GLU A 266 -17.57 -13.96 -8.84
CA GLU A 266 -17.75 -13.05 -7.72
C GLU A 266 -16.56 -12.07 -7.60
N ALA A 267 -15.34 -12.55 -7.87
CA ALA A 267 -14.14 -11.71 -7.93
C ALA A 267 -14.27 -10.62 -9.01
N ARG A 268 -14.80 -10.94 -10.20
CA ARG A 268 -15.07 -9.94 -11.26
C ARG A 268 -16.15 -8.95 -10.84
N GLN A 269 -17.21 -9.39 -10.19
CA GLN A 269 -18.27 -8.51 -9.68
C GLN A 269 -17.72 -7.52 -8.67
N TYR A 270 -16.92 -7.97 -7.70
CA TYR A 270 -16.26 -7.12 -6.72
C TYR A 270 -15.27 -6.15 -7.39
N TYR A 271 -14.45 -6.65 -8.31
CA TYR A 271 -13.50 -5.86 -9.07
C TYR A 271 -14.19 -4.67 -9.78
N GLU A 272 -15.26 -4.95 -10.54
CA GLU A 272 -16.04 -3.91 -11.23
C GLU A 272 -16.71 -2.95 -10.24
N TYR A 273 -17.25 -3.45 -9.13
CA TYR A 273 -17.95 -2.65 -8.14
C TYR A 273 -17.04 -1.61 -7.48
N VAL A 274 -15.89 -2.03 -6.93
CA VAL A 274 -14.97 -1.13 -6.22
C VAL A 274 -14.28 -0.12 -7.15
N THR A 275 -14.35 -0.35 -8.47
CA THR A 275 -13.77 0.51 -9.50
C THR A 275 -14.81 1.27 -10.30
N THR A 276 -16.09 1.25 -9.93
CA THR A 276 -17.09 2.14 -10.55
C THR A 276 -16.73 3.61 -10.28
N PRO A 277 -17.13 4.56 -11.16
CA PRO A 277 -16.94 5.99 -10.90
C PRO A 277 -17.48 6.42 -9.54
N ALA A 278 -18.70 5.98 -9.19
CA ALA A 278 -19.33 6.30 -7.91
C ALA A 278 -18.53 5.78 -6.71
N ALA A 279 -18.02 4.54 -6.77
CA ALA A 279 -17.20 3.94 -5.73
C ALA A 279 -15.87 4.68 -5.57
N MET A 280 -15.23 5.06 -6.68
CA MET A 280 -13.97 5.80 -6.65
C MET A 280 -14.15 7.25 -6.16
N ILE A 281 -15.23 7.93 -6.54
CA ILE A 281 -15.57 9.26 -6.01
C ILE A 281 -15.83 9.18 -4.50
N ALA A 282 -16.58 8.18 -4.04
CA ALA A 282 -16.80 7.96 -2.62
C ALA A 282 -15.50 7.65 -1.85
N ALA A 283 -14.58 6.89 -2.45
CA ALA A 283 -13.26 6.65 -1.88
C ALA A 283 -12.41 7.93 -1.85
N ALA A 284 -12.53 8.78 -2.86
CA ALA A 284 -11.87 10.09 -2.90
C ALA A 284 -12.38 11.02 -1.79
N ASP A 285 -13.68 11.08 -1.58
CA ASP A 285 -14.31 11.92 -0.56
C ASP A 285 -14.08 11.39 0.85
N SER A 286 -14.24 10.07 1.02
CA SER A 286 -14.24 9.45 2.34
C SER A 286 -12.87 8.93 2.80
N PHE A 287 -11.95 8.62 1.91
CA PHE A 287 -10.65 7.98 2.24
C PHE A 287 -9.47 8.65 1.54
N LEU A 288 -9.70 9.83 0.96
CA LEU A 288 -8.69 10.65 0.31
C LEU A 288 -7.91 9.91 -0.80
N ARG A 289 -8.55 8.96 -1.49
CA ARG A 289 -7.96 8.20 -2.59
C ARG A 289 -8.13 8.97 -3.91
N ILE A 290 -7.05 9.14 -4.66
CA ILE A 290 -7.08 9.81 -5.96
C ILE A 290 -7.37 8.75 -7.04
N PRO A 291 -8.52 8.79 -7.73
CA PRO A 291 -8.81 7.82 -8.78
C PRO A 291 -7.78 7.84 -9.92
N ALA A 292 -7.35 6.67 -10.37
CA ALA A 292 -6.48 6.55 -11.55
C ALA A 292 -7.27 6.59 -12.87
N ARG A 293 -8.60 6.43 -12.84
CA ARG A 293 -9.48 6.49 -14.01
C ARG A 293 -9.61 7.92 -14.55
N LYS A 294 -9.43 8.09 -15.85
CA LYS A 294 -9.51 9.38 -16.54
C LYS A 294 -10.90 9.77 -17.03
N ASP A 295 -11.84 8.83 -17.02
CA ASP A 295 -13.23 9.06 -17.43
C ASP A 295 -14.13 9.58 -16.30
N ILE A 296 -13.58 9.75 -15.09
CA ILE A 296 -14.25 10.44 -13.99
C ILE A 296 -14.05 11.95 -14.19
N PRO A 297 -15.14 12.73 -14.39
CA PRO A 297 -15.00 14.17 -14.56
C PRO A 297 -14.37 14.83 -13.34
N VAL A 298 -13.39 15.70 -13.56
CA VAL A 298 -12.69 16.41 -12.48
C VAL A 298 -13.65 17.24 -11.62
N SER A 299 -14.76 17.70 -12.21
CA SER A 299 -15.84 18.42 -11.50
C SER A 299 -16.57 17.57 -10.46
N GLU A 300 -16.58 16.24 -10.60
CA GLU A 300 -17.20 15.31 -9.66
C GLU A 300 -16.24 14.89 -8.53
N LEU A 301 -14.95 15.17 -8.67
CA LEU A 301 -13.95 14.88 -7.64
C LEU A 301 -13.94 15.99 -6.56
N PRO A 302 -13.67 15.64 -5.29
CA PRO A 302 -13.49 16.61 -4.21
C PRO A 302 -12.46 17.71 -4.56
N SER A 303 -12.68 18.93 -4.06
CA SER A 303 -11.81 20.10 -4.38
C SER A 303 -10.36 19.87 -3.99
N TRP A 304 -10.12 19.15 -2.88
CA TRP A 304 -8.77 18.85 -2.40
C TRP A 304 -7.92 18.08 -3.43
N ILE A 305 -8.55 17.20 -4.26
CA ILE A 305 -7.83 16.48 -5.33
C ILE A 305 -7.30 17.47 -6.36
N ARG A 306 -8.12 18.42 -6.80
CA ARG A 306 -7.70 19.44 -7.76
C ARG A 306 -6.55 20.28 -7.23
N GLU A 307 -6.64 20.67 -5.95
CA GLU A 307 -5.61 21.45 -5.27
C GLU A 307 -4.30 20.66 -5.12
N ALA A 308 -4.39 19.40 -4.69
CA ALA A 308 -3.24 18.51 -4.51
C ALA A 308 -2.57 18.21 -5.86
N MET A 309 -3.34 17.79 -6.86
CA MET A 309 -2.81 17.47 -8.20
C MET A 309 -2.20 18.69 -8.89
N GLY A 310 -2.70 19.90 -8.63
CA GLY A 310 -2.09 21.14 -9.13
C GLY A 310 -0.71 21.45 -8.53
N LYS A 311 -0.40 20.91 -7.35
CA LYS A 311 0.90 21.07 -6.67
C LYS A 311 1.87 19.91 -6.93
N ILE A 312 1.35 18.73 -7.25
CA ILE A 312 2.16 17.53 -7.47
C ILE A 312 2.86 17.65 -8.83
N LYS A 313 4.18 17.55 -8.79
CA LYS A 313 5.02 17.33 -9.96
C LYS A 313 5.45 15.88 -9.92
N PRO A 314 5.02 15.01 -10.86
CA PRO A 314 5.48 13.64 -10.87
C PRO A 314 7.01 13.58 -11.01
N MET A 315 7.67 12.80 -10.14
CA MET A 315 9.07 12.46 -10.31
C MET A 315 9.17 11.41 -11.41
N PRO A 316 9.95 11.63 -12.47
CA PRO A 316 10.19 10.60 -13.46
C PRO A 316 10.87 9.39 -12.81
N VAL A 317 10.21 8.25 -12.84
CA VAL A 317 10.76 6.98 -12.34
C VAL A 317 10.73 5.98 -13.47
N ASP A 318 11.91 5.48 -13.84
CA ASP A 318 12.03 4.42 -14.83
C ASP A 318 11.58 3.09 -14.21
N ARG A 319 10.40 2.62 -14.63
CA ARG A 319 9.80 1.37 -14.12
C ARG A 319 10.64 0.13 -14.46
N GLU A 320 11.31 0.10 -15.60
CA GLU A 320 12.15 -1.03 -15.99
C GLU A 320 13.40 -1.10 -15.09
N VAL A 321 14.04 0.04 -14.84
CA VAL A 321 15.14 0.17 -13.88
C VAL A 321 14.70 -0.26 -12.48
N MET A 322 13.53 0.20 -12.02
CA MET A 322 12.95 -0.20 -10.75
C MET A 322 12.70 -1.72 -10.70
N ALA A 323 12.00 -2.26 -11.69
CA ALA A 323 11.67 -3.68 -11.73
C ALA A 323 12.90 -4.60 -11.78
N THR A 324 14.02 -4.08 -12.31
CA THR A 324 15.27 -4.83 -12.43
C THR A 324 16.11 -4.79 -11.16
N HIS A 325 16.20 -3.62 -10.50
CA HIS A 325 17.21 -3.37 -9.49
C HIS A 325 16.66 -3.20 -8.07
N LEU A 326 15.37 -2.98 -7.89
CA LEU A 326 14.80 -2.62 -6.58
C LEU A 326 15.11 -3.64 -5.47
N ASP A 327 15.04 -4.93 -5.77
CA ASP A 327 15.33 -5.98 -4.79
C ASP A 327 16.83 -6.01 -4.40
N GLU A 328 17.70 -5.76 -5.36
CA GLU A 328 19.15 -5.65 -5.10
C GLU A 328 19.43 -4.42 -4.23
N TRP A 329 18.86 -3.27 -4.55
CA TRP A 329 19.02 -2.06 -3.75
C TRP A 329 18.51 -2.21 -2.33
N MET A 330 17.37 -2.86 -2.14
CA MET A 330 16.83 -3.11 -0.81
C MET A 330 17.68 -4.07 0.00
N LYS A 331 18.21 -5.14 -0.61
CA LYS A 331 19.16 -6.06 0.02
C LYS A 331 20.46 -5.35 0.41
N TYR A 332 20.99 -4.52 -0.49
CA TYR A 332 22.21 -3.75 -0.19
C TYR A 332 21.97 -2.78 0.97
N TRP A 333 20.85 -2.05 0.95
CA TRP A 333 20.49 -1.12 2.02
C TRP A 333 20.36 -1.84 3.36
N ASP A 334 19.66 -2.94 3.43
CA ASP A 334 19.49 -3.73 4.66
C ASP A 334 20.82 -4.23 5.22
N ALA A 335 21.67 -4.75 4.36
CA ALA A 335 22.97 -5.30 4.76
C ALA A 335 24.03 -4.24 5.11
N ASN A 336 24.01 -3.06 4.47
CA ASN A 336 25.12 -2.12 4.49
C ASN A 336 24.82 -0.72 5.04
N ILE A 337 23.53 -0.34 5.17
CA ILE A 337 23.13 1.02 5.55
C ILE A 337 22.27 1.01 6.82
N ARG A 338 21.26 0.16 6.86
CA ARG A 338 20.27 0.09 7.95
C ARG A 338 20.91 0.10 9.34
N ASN A 339 20.50 1.05 10.20
CA ASN A 339 20.95 1.19 11.59
C ASN A 339 22.49 1.36 11.76
N ARG A 340 23.17 1.87 10.74
CA ARG A 340 24.63 2.09 10.82
C ARG A 340 24.99 3.55 11.09
N GLY A 341 24.12 4.50 10.72
CA GLY A 341 24.35 5.93 10.93
C GLY A 341 24.38 6.38 12.40
N ASN A 342 23.75 5.63 13.29
CA ASN A 342 23.71 5.93 14.74
C ASN A 342 24.78 5.19 15.57
N LYS A 343 25.69 4.47 14.93
CA LYS A 343 26.77 3.70 15.60
C LYS A 343 28.15 4.41 15.59
N GLN A 344 28.19 5.66 15.13
CA GLN A 344 29.40 6.49 15.16
C GLN A 344 29.39 7.52 16.27
#